data_380066b529efcd862780e0c17f0bc257
#
_entry.id   380066b529efcd862780e0c17f0bc257
#
_cell.length_a   1.000
_cell.length_b   1.000
_cell.length_c   1.000
_cell.angle_alpha   90.00
_cell.angle_beta   90.00
_cell.angle_gamma   90.00
#
_symmetry.space_group_name_H-M   'P 1'
#
loop_
_entity.id
_entity.type
_entity.pdbx_description
1 polymer ?
#
loop_
_entity_poly.entity_id
_entity_poly.type
_entity_poly.pdbx_seq_one_letter_code
_entity_poly.pdbx_strand_id
1 'polypeptide(L)'
;MTSAATGRRIDGRLRELHARIADEPLPGDERYYVSGRGYLAAGQVGAERDHFAISVATIDGEHFDVGDRTVAFPLHSVSKVFTYALALADHGPDRVLERVGVEPSGDPFNALRVDERTMRPYNPMVNAGALVTNDLLVGTDPDQRLARALQMLRDCAGDQRLAVDPVTLDAEVAHADRNRGAAYLMRSVGMLHGQVDDILRLYLAQCSVHVTTASLATMGATLANGGRNPITGTRILPRRLVRDVLSVMHTCGMYDYAGYWAFEVGIPAKSGVGGAILAVIPGKLGIGVYSPGLDGHGNSVRGIRVCRELSERLGLHVFATPDEDALLTTASPSQRAVPPSVEPELPPATELTMETDAVARH
;
A
#
# COMPACT_ATOMS: atom_id res chain seq x y z
N MET A 1 -30.44 -2.55 16.16
CA MET A 1 -30.69 -2.69 14.69
C MET A 1 -30.17 -4.06 14.26
N THR A 2 -30.90 -4.82 13.44
CA THR A 2 -30.43 -6.15 12.97
C THR A 2 -29.29 -5.99 11.97
N SER A 3 -28.30 -6.91 11.98
CA SER A 3 -27.14 -6.96 11.05
C SER A 3 -27.57 -6.74 9.59
N ALA A 4 -28.66 -7.34 9.13
CA ALA A 4 -29.19 -7.19 7.79
C ALA A 4 -29.64 -5.75 7.41
N ALA A 5 -30.08 -4.93 8.37
CA ALA A 5 -30.46 -3.53 8.12
C ALA A 5 -29.19 -2.66 7.98
N THR A 6 -28.17 -2.94 8.79
CA THR A 6 -26.87 -2.27 8.72
C THR A 6 -26.17 -2.59 7.40
N GLY A 7 -26.18 -3.86 6.98
CA GLY A 7 -25.59 -4.30 5.71
C GLY A 7 -26.20 -3.60 4.48
N ARG A 8 -27.54 -3.53 4.40
CA ARG A 8 -28.24 -2.79 3.30
C ARG A 8 -27.88 -1.31 3.25
N ARG A 9 -27.64 -0.68 4.40
CA ARG A 9 -27.23 0.73 4.46
C ARG A 9 -25.82 0.94 3.95
N ILE A 10 -24.88 0.03 4.25
CA ILE A 10 -23.51 0.07 3.74
C ILE A 10 -23.52 -0.10 2.22
N ASP A 11 -24.20 -1.12 1.70
CA ASP A 11 -24.27 -1.39 0.26
C ASP A 11 -24.85 -0.19 -0.52
N GLY A 12 -25.95 0.39 -0.07
CA GLY A 12 -26.55 1.57 -0.70
C GLY A 12 -25.61 2.78 -0.72
N ARG A 13 -24.92 3.04 0.39
CA ARG A 13 -23.94 4.15 0.48
C ARG A 13 -22.73 3.94 -0.39
N LEU A 14 -22.23 2.71 -0.49
CA LEU A 14 -21.09 2.40 -1.36
C LEU A 14 -21.43 2.58 -2.84
N ARG A 15 -22.65 2.20 -3.27
CA ARG A 15 -23.13 2.43 -4.65
C ARG A 15 -23.25 3.92 -4.97
N GLU A 16 -23.84 4.70 -4.07
CA GLU A 16 -23.93 6.15 -4.21
C GLU A 16 -22.55 6.80 -4.30
N LEU A 17 -21.65 6.42 -3.40
CA LEU A 17 -20.28 6.91 -3.36
C LEU A 17 -19.51 6.58 -4.65
N HIS A 18 -19.61 5.32 -5.10
CA HIS A 18 -18.96 4.86 -6.32
C HIS A 18 -19.46 5.64 -7.54
N ALA A 19 -20.79 5.73 -7.73
CA ALA A 19 -21.38 6.43 -8.87
C ALA A 19 -20.92 7.90 -8.92
N ARG A 20 -20.98 8.60 -7.79
CA ARG A 20 -20.58 10.00 -7.71
C ARG A 20 -19.09 10.20 -8.02
N ILE A 21 -18.19 9.39 -7.43
CA ILE A 21 -16.74 9.52 -7.68
C ILE A 21 -16.39 9.08 -9.11
N ALA A 22 -17.13 8.13 -9.69
CA ALA A 22 -16.95 7.73 -11.09
C ALA A 22 -17.25 8.88 -12.06
N ASP A 23 -18.28 9.68 -11.75
CA ASP A 23 -18.70 10.83 -12.57
C ASP A 23 -17.79 12.06 -12.37
N GLU A 24 -17.02 12.12 -11.28
CA GLU A 24 -16.07 13.20 -11.04
C GLU A 24 -14.88 13.11 -11.99
N PRO A 25 -14.50 14.20 -12.69
CA PRO A 25 -13.34 14.18 -13.56
C PRO A 25 -12.06 13.94 -12.76
N LEU A 26 -11.12 13.23 -13.38
CA LEU A 26 -9.74 13.17 -12.90
C LEU A 26 -9.03 14.49 -13.18
N PRO A 27 -7.93 14.82 -12.46
CA PRO A 27 -7.23 16.12 -12.59
C PRO A 27 -6.71 16.45 -14.00
N GLY A 28 -6.47 15.43 -14.84
CA GLY A 28 -5.96 15.58 -16.21
C GLY A 28 -4.44 15.45 -16.33
N ASP A 29 -3.73 15.45 -15.21
CA ASP A 29 -2.29 15.20 -15.10
C ASP A 29 -1.96 13.84 -14.46
N GLU A 30 -3.00 13.04 -14.21
CA GLU A 30 -2.84 11.70 -13.64
C GLU A 30 -1.93 10.81 -14.51
N ARG A 31 -1.20 9.93 -13.83
CA ARG A 31 -0.34 8.94 -14.45
C ARG A 31 -0.84 7.53 -14.18
N TYR A 32 -0.42 6.62 -15.02
CA TYR A 32 -0.79 5.21 -14.95
C TYR A 32 0.47 4.36 -14.93
N TYR A 33 0.64 3.53 -13.92
CA TYR A 33 1.75 2.60 -13.88
C TYR A 33 1.37 1.30 -14.58
N VAL A 34 2.16 0.93 -15.57
CA VAL A 34 2.00 -0.32 -16.32
C VAL A 34 3.30 -1.12 -16.18
N SER A 35 3.18 -2.35 -15.67
CA SER A 35 4.33 -3.26 -15.50
C SER A 35 5.11 -3.42 -16.81
N GLY A 36 6.43 -3.24 -16.73
CA GLY A 36 7.32 -3.26 -17.89
C GLY A 36 7.29 -2.01 -18.79
N ARG A 37 6.44 -1.01 -18.49
CA ARG A 37 6.39 0.25 -19.25
C ARG A 37 6.57 1.48 -18.38
N GLY A 38 6.47 1.33 -17.05
CA GLY A 38 6.59 2.44 -16.10
C GLY A 38 5.37 3.36 -16.09
N TYR A 39 5.58 4.63 -15.79
CA TYR A 39 4.52 5.64 -15.71
C TYR A 39 4.17 6.22 -17.09
N LEU A 40 2.90 6.17 -17.43
CA LEU A 40 2.32 6.58 -18.71
C LEU A 40 1.28 7.66 -18.49
N ALA A 41 1.11 8.54 -19.48
CA ALA A 41 -0.01 9.49 -19.55
C ALA A 41 -1.31 8.79 -19.99
N ALA A 42 -2.46 9.38 -19.68
CA ALA A 42 -3.80 8.82 -19.98
C ALA A 42 -3.99 8.41 -21.46
N GLY A 43 -3.45 9.16 -22.41
CA GLY A 43 -3.54 8.85 -23.84
C GLY A 43 -2.70 7.65 -24.30
N GLN A 44 -1.87 7.09 -23.43
CA GLN A 44 -0.99 5.95 -23.71
C GLN A 44 -1.49 4.63 -23.11
N VAL A 45 -2.61 4.69 -22.39
CA VAL A 45 -3.24 3.55 -21.68
C VAL A 45 -4.59 3.26 -22.32
N GLY A 46 -4.99 2.00 -22.38
CA GLY A 46 -6.26 1.55 -22.94
C GLY A 46 -7.47 1.79 -22.02
N ALA A 47 -8.54 1.02 -22.26
CA ALA A 47 -9.78 1.13 -21.48
C ALA A 47 -9.60 0.74 -19.99
N GLU A 48 -8.55 0.02 -19.65
CA GLU A 48 -8.20 -0.34 -18.28
C GLU A 48 -7.99 0.87 -17.36
N ARG A 49 -7.68 2.05 -17.92
CA ARG A 49 -7.53 3.32 -17.19
C ARG A 49 -8.82 3.72 -16.44
N ASP A 50 -9.97 3.28 -16.93
CA ASP A 50 -11.28 3.68 -16.42
C ASP A 50 -11.78 2.73 -15.31
N HIS A 51 -11.10 1.61 -15.07
CA HIS A 51 -11.47 0.67 -14.02
C HIS A 51 -11.61 1.37 -12.67
N PHE A 52 -12.71 1.06 -11.99
CA PHE A 52 -12.96 1.56 -10.65
C PHE A 52 -13.81 0.57 -9.85
N ALA A 53 -13.28 0.13 -8.73
CA ALA A 53 -13.96 -0.78 -7.81
C ALA A 53 -13.68 -0.43 -6.35
N ILE A 54 -14.68 -0.67 -5.51
CA ILE A 54 -14.59 -0.56 -4.05
C ILE A 54 -15.14 -1.84 -3.44
N SER A 55 -14.41 -2.44 -2.53
CA SER A 55 -14.85 -3.56 -1.70
C SER A 55 -14.62 -3.26 -0.23
N VAL A 56 -15.57 -3.65 0.60
CA VAL A 56 -15.49 -3.59 2.06
C VAL A 56 -15.76 -4.98 2.61
N ALA A 57 -14.90 -5.46 3.51
CA ALA A 57 -15.07 -6.70 4.23
C ALA A 57 -15.10 -6.41 5.74
N THR A 58 -16.12 -6.87 6.45
CA THR A 58 -16.22 -6.70 7.91
C THR A 58 -15.48 -7.80 8.66
N ILE A 59 -15.19 -7.58 9.95
CA ILE A 59 -14.62 -8.62 10.82
C ILE A 59 -15.58 -9.79 11.08
N ASP A 60 -16.85 -9.61 10.76
CA ASP A 60 -17.89 -10.65 10.86
C ASP A 60 -18.04 -11.46 9.56
N GLY A 61 -17.26 -11.12 8.51
CA GLY A 61 -17.23 -11.84 7.23
C GLY A 61 -18.26 -11.36 6.20
N GLU A 62 -18.97 -10.26 6.45
CA GLU A 62 -19.84 -9.65 5.43
C GLU A 62 -19.01 -8.91 4.38
N HIS A 63 -19.44 -8.97 3.11
CA HIS A 63 -18.82 -8.32 1.96
C HIS A 63 -19.78 -7.38 1.24
N PHE A 64 -19.25 -6.21 0.82
CA PHE A 64 -19.97 -5.21 0.05
C PHE A 64 -19.06 -4.75 -1.09
N ASP A 65 -19.49 -5.00 -2.32
CA ASP A 65 -18.66 -4.78 -3.51
C ASP A 65 -19.42 -3.91 -4.52
N VAL A 66 -18.70 -2.98 -5.16
CA VAL A 66 -19.26 -2.11 -6.21
C VAL A 66 -18.22 -1.81 -7.29
N GLY A 67 -18.69 -1.62 -8.53
CA GLY A 67 -17.85 -1.36 -9.70
C GLY A 67 -17.21 -2.62 -10.28
N ASP A 68 -16.02 -2.48 -10.81
CA ASP A 68 -15.26 -3.51 -11.54
C ASP A 68 -14.63 -4.56 -10.62
N ARG A 69 -15.40 -5.08 -9.69
CA ARG A 69 -14.97 -5.96 -8.57
C ARG A 69 -14.31 -7.27 -9.00
N THR A 70 -14.51 -7.71 -10.26
CA THR A 70 -13.93 -8.93 -10.80
C THR A 70 -12.62 -8.72 -11.53
N VAL A 71 -12.25 -7.45 -11.75
CA VAL A 71 -10.96 -7.11 -12.35
C VAL A 71 -9.83 -7.50 -11.40
N ALA A 72 -8.92 -8.31 -11.92
CA ALA A 72 -7.70 -8.67 -11.21
C ALA A 72 -6.59 -7.67 -11.55
N PHE A 73 -5.81 -7.28 -10.55
CA PHE A 73 -4.71 -6.33 -10.68
C PHE A 73 -3.52 -6.76 -9.82
N PRO A 74 -2.29 -6.39 -10.18
CA PRO A 74 -1.11 -6.74 -9.41
C PRO A 74 -1.08 -5.99 -8.07
N LEU A 75 -0.69 -6.69 -7.02
CA LEU A 75 -0.66 -6.18 -5.65
C LEU A 75 0.37 -5.05 -5.45
N HIS A 76 1.46 -5.10 -6.23
CA HIS A 76 2.57 -4.14 -6.13
C HIS A 76 2.99 -3.87 -4.69
N SER A 77 3.15 -2.59 -4.32
CA SER A 77 3.63 -2.18 -3.00
C SER A 77 2.72 -2.52 -1.83
N VAL A 78 1.48 -2.95 -2.06
CA VAL A 78 0.62 -3.44 -0.97
C VAL A 78 1.18 -4.75 -0.37
N SER A 79 1.91 -5.55 -1.15
CA SER A 79 2.59 -6.76 -0.68
C SER A 79 3.54 -6.52 0.50
N LYS A 80 4.14 -5.33 0.59
CA LYS A 80 5.09 -4.95 1.66
C LYS A 80 4.51 -5.11 3.07
N VAL A 81 3.21 -4.87 3.23
CA VAL A 81 2.49 -5.04 4.51
C VAL A 81 2.61 -6.48 5.01
N PHE A 82 2.37 -7.43 4.13
CA PHE A 82 2.33 -8.86 4.46
C PHE A 82 3.72 -9.46 4.56
N THR A 83 4.68 -8.99 3.75
CA THR A 83 6.09 -9.36 3.88
C THR A 83 6.66 -8.89 5.22
N TYR A 84 6.38 -7.66 5.61
CA TYR A 84 6.77 -7.14 6.93
C TYR A 84 6.12 -7.91 8.08
N ALA A 85 4.83 -8.21 7.96
CA ALA A 85 4.12 -9.03 8.94
C ALA A 85 4.72 -10.43 9.07
N LEU A 86 5.13 -11.04 7.96
CA LEU A 86 5.79 -12.35 7.96
C LEU A 86 7.18 -12.27 8.61
N ALA A 87 7.97 -11.24 8.28
CA ALA A 87 9.28 -11.04 8.92
C ALA A 87 9.16 -10.85 10.44
N LEU A 88 8.14 -10.09 10.89
CA LEU A 88 7.83 -9.94 12.31
C LEU A 88 7.41 -11.26 12.95
N ALA A 89 6.66 -12.11 12.24
CA ALA A 89 6.26 -13.42 12.74
C ALA A 89 7.45 -14.38 12.84
N ASP A 90 8.40 -14.29 11.93
CA ASP A 90 9.58 -15.13 11.89
C ASP A 90 10.61 -14.78 12.98
N HIS A 91 10.83 -13.50 13.23
CA HIS A 91 11.97 -13.03 14.04
C HIS A 91 11.59 -12.24 15.30
N GLY A 92 10.35 -11.79 15.38
CA GLY A 92 9.92 -10.84 16.39
C GLY A 92 10.33 -9.39 16.09
N PRO A 93 9.70 -8.40 16.78
CA PRO A 93 9.93 -6.97 16.52
C PRO A 93 11.39 -6.55 16.73
N ASP A 94 12.03 -6.96 17.81
CA ASP A 94 13.38 -6.50 18.17
C ASP A 94 14.39 -6.83 17.07
N ARG A 95 14.36 -8.07 16.56
CA ARG A 95 15.27 -8.50 15.51
C ARG A 95 14.99 -7.82 14.16
N VAL A 96 13.73 -7.57 13.84
CA VAL A 96 13.37 -6.84 12.62
C VAL A 96 13.80 -5.37 12.72
N LEU A 97 13.62 -4.74 13.89
CA LEU A 97 14.05 -3.36 14.13
C LEU A 97 15.58 -3.16 14.08
N GLU A 98 16.37 -4.19 14.31
CA GLU A 98 17.83 -4.14 14.07
C GLU A 98 18.17 -3.93 12.59
N ARG A 99 17.28 -4.29 11.67
CA ARG A 99 17.50 -4.33 10.23
C ARG A 99 16.75 -3.25 9.44
N VAL A 100 15.57 -2.86 9.90
CA VAL A 100 14.72 -1.86 9.25
C VAL A 100 14.03 -1.00 10.31
N GLY A 101 13.99 0.32 10.12
CA GLY A 101 13.31 1.25 11.02
C GLY A 101 11.79 1.23 10.85
N VAL A 102 11.13 2.18 11.52
CA VAL A 102 9.66 2.39 11.46
C VAL A 102 9.29 3.86 11.21
N GLU A 103 10.29 4.70 10.94
CA GLU A 103 10.12 6.14 10.83
C GLU A 103 9.65 6.54 9.42
N PRO A 104 8.74 7.51 9.28
CA PRO A 104 8.43 8.10 7.99
C PRO A 104 9.66 8.82 7.43
N SER A 105 9.97 8.59 6.15
CA SER A 105 11.13 9.22 5.50
C SER A 105 10.82 10.62 4.96
N GLY A 106 9.55 10.90 4.65
CA GLY A 106 9.17 12.12 3.92
C GLY A 106 9.63 12.16 2.46
N ASP A 107 10.25 11.07 1.99
CA ASP A 107 10.79 10.96 0.63
C ASP A 107 9.87 10.08 -0.26
N PRO A 108 9.95 10.23 -1.58
CA PRO A 108 9.30 9.32 -2.52
C PRO A 108 9.70 7.85 -2.25
N PHE A 109 8.77 6.92 -2.43
CA PHE A 109 8.92 5.50 -2.10
C PHE A 109 10.13 4.80 -2.74
N ASN A 110 10.64 5.34 -3.84
CA ASN A 110 11.76 4.84 -4.61
C ASN A 110 13.07 5.60 -4.34
N ALA A 111 13.08 6.52 -3.36
CA ALA A 111 14.30 7.16 -2.90
C ALA A 111 15.21 6.13 -2.23
N LEU A 112 16.49 6.18 -2.55
CA LEU A 112 17.51 5.38 -1.87
C LEU A 112 18.09 6.21 -0.72
N ARG A 113 17.30 6.38 0.34
CA ARG A 113 17.75 6.99 1.58
C ARG A 113 17.72 5.99 2.72
N VAL A 114 18.71 6.13 3.59
CA VAL A 114 18.86 5.34 4.81
C VAL A 114 19.11 6.29 5.98
N ASP A 115 18.78 5.85 7.17
CA ASP A 115 19.15 6.58 8.39
C ASP A 115 20.68 6.50 8.54
N GLU A 116 21.36 7.62 8.38
CA GLU A 116 22.83 7.72 8.41
C GLU A 116 23.44 7.27 9.77
N ARG A 117 22.67 7.37 10.87
CA ARG A 117 23.13 6.95 12.19
C ARG A 117 23.10 5.43 12.36
N THR A 118 22.12 4.78 11.78
CA THR A 118 21.85 3.36 11.98
C THR A 118 22.19 2.51 10.76
N MET A 119 22.43 3.14 9.61
CA MET A 119 22.64 2.50 8.32
C MET A 119 21.51 1.51 7.97
N ARG A 120 20.25 1.88 8.29
CA ARG A 120 19.06 1.08 8.02
C ARG A 120 18.08 1.86 7.14
N PRO A 121 17.27 1.17 6.30
CA PRO A 121 16.13 1.80 5.68
C PRO A 121 15.16 2.36 6.73
N TYR A 122 14.56 3.51 6.46
CA TYR A 122 13.66 4.20 7.40
C TYR A 122 12.49 3.36 7.84
N ASN A 123 11.85 2.64 6.92
CA ASN A 123 10.70 1.78 7.21
C ASN A 123 10.50 0.69 6.14
N PRO A 124 9.69 -0.35 6.43
CA PRO A 124 9.46 -1.47 5.50
C PRO A 124 8.53 -1.11 4.32
N MET A 125 7.91 0.07 4.29
CA MET A 125 6.96 0.47 3.26
C MET A 125 7.62 1.17 2.06
N VAL A 126 8.90 1.56 2.17
CA VAL A 126 9.74 2.01 1.04
C VAL A 126 10.47 0.83 0.41
N ASN A 127 10.95 1.00 -0.84
CA ASN A 127 11.58 -0.11 -1.57
C ASN A 127 12.82 -0.68 -0.87
N ALA A 128 13.69 0.18 -0.35
CA ALA A 128 14.87 -0.27 0.40
C ALA A 128 14.47 -1.13 1.62
N GLY A 129 13.46 -0.71 2.39
CA GLY A 129 12.97 -1.49 3.52
C GLY A 129 12.30 -2.79 3.10
N ALA A 130 11.58 -2.80 1.99
CA ALA A 130 10.98 -4.01 1.44
C ALA A 130 12.05 -5.05 1.04
N LEU A 131 13.19 -4.64 0.46
CA LEU A 131 14.30 -5.53 0.16
C LEU A 131 14.89 -6.15 1.45
N VAL A 132 15.06 -5.36 2.50
CA VAL A 132 15.53 -5.87 3.81
C VAL A 132 14.53 -6.85 4.43
N THR A 133 13.23 -6.56 4.38
CA THR A 133 12.22 -7.49 4.91
C THR A 133 12.15 -8.79 4.11
N ASN A 134 12.39 -8.74 2.80
CA ASN A 134 12.51 -9.95 1.96
C ASN A 134 13.76 -10.76 2.30
N ASP A 135 14.90 -10.10 2.57
CA ASP A 135 16.14 -10.74 3.01
C ASP A 135 15.97 -11.47 4.36
N LEU A 136 15.07 -10.98 5.20
CA LEU A 136 14.74 -11.57 6.52
C LEU A 136 13.84 -12.80 6.43
N LEU A 137 13.12 -13.05 5.33
CA LEU A 137 12.19 -14.18 5.27
C LEU A 137 12.92 -15.51 5.42
N VAL A 138 12.41 -16.34 6.35
CA VAL A 138 12.96 -17.67 6.61
C VAL A 138 12.63 -18.64 5.47
N GLY A 139 13.60 -19.41 5.04
CA GLY A 139 13.47 -20.46 4.03
C GLY A 139 14.84 -20.99 3.63
N THR A 140 14.92 -22.27 3.27
CA THR A 140 16.16 -22.95 2.87
C THR A 140 16.68 -22.49 1.50
N ASP A 141 15.74 -22.02 0.66
CA ASP A 141 15.99 -21.58 -0.71
C ASP A 141 14.96 -20.50 -1.13
N PRO A 142 15.17 -19.83 -2.28
CA PRO A 142 14.26 -18.79 -2.76
C PRO A 142 12.81 -19.26 -2.97
N ASP A 143 12.60 -20.50 -3.44
CA ASP A 143 11.27 -21.04 -3.73
C ASP A 143 10.49 -21.28 -2.43
N GLN A 144 11.13 -21.77 -1.38
CA GLN A 144 10.49 -21.92 -0.07
C GLN A 144 10.13 -20.57 0.55
N ARG A 145 10.98 -19.56 0.41
CA ARG A 145 10.68 -18.19 0.85
C ARG A 145 9.47 -17.62 0.11
N LEU A 146 9.41 -17.80 -1.22
CA LEU A 146 8.27 -17.38 -2.03
C LEU A 146 7.00 -18.14 -1.66
N ALA A 147 7.07 -19.45 -1.49
CA ALA A 147 5.92 -20.27 -1.07
C ALA A 147 5.33 -19.78 0.26
N ARG A 148 6.17 -19.43 1.24
CA ARG A 148 5.73 -18.89 2.53
C ARG A 148 5.09 -17.50 2.38
N ALA A 149 5.69 -16.62 1.58
CA ALA A 149 5.14 -15.30 1.31
C ALA A 149 3.77 -15.40 0.60
N LEU A 150 3.64 -16.28 -0.41
CA LEU A 150 2.36 -16.56 -1.07
C LEU A 150 1.33 -17.14 -0.11
N GLN A 151 1.73 -18.06 0.77
CA GLN A 151 0.81 -18.63 1.76
C GLN A 151 0.28 -17.56 2.71
N MET A 152 1.12 -16.62 3.16
CA MET A 152 0.68 -15.47 3.97
C MET A 152 -0.38 -14.64 3.22
N LEU A 153 -0.18 -14.34 1.95
CA LEU A 153 -1.15 -13.60 1.14
C LEU A 153 -2.46 -14.37 0.97
N ARG A 154 -2.38 -15.66 0.66
CA ARG A 154 -3.54 -16.57 0.50
C ARG A 154 -4.36 -16.66 1.78
N ASP A 155 -3.71 -16.85 2.89
CA ASP A 155 -4.37 -16.99 4.19
C ASP A 155 -5.03 -15.67 4.63
N CYS A 156 -4.36 -14.53 4.39
CA CYS A 156 -4.93 -13.22 4.68
C CYS A 156 -6.14 -12.89 3.78
N ALA A 157 -6.10 -13.29 2.51
CA ALA A 157 -7.21 -13.10 1.59
C ALA A 157 -8.34 -14.14 1.77
N GLY A 158 -8.05 -15.28 2.40
CA GLY A 158 -8.96 -16.43 2.41
C GLY A 158 -9.14 -17.07 1.02
N ASP A 159 -8.18 -16.84 0.10
CA ASP A 159 -8.22 -17.35 -1.27
C ASP A 159 -6.91 -18.09 -1.63
N GLN A 160 -6.97 -19.40 -1.65
CA GLN A 160 -5.83 -20.27 -1.96
C GLN A 160 -5.42 -20.27 -3.44
N ARG A 161 -6.20 -19.60 -4.31
CA ARG A 161 -5.92 -19.52 -5.76
C ARG A 161 -4.97 -18.38 -6.10
N LEU A 162 -4.73 -17.45 -5.19
CA LEU A 162 -3.79 -16.34 -5.43
C LEU A 162 -2.43 -16.89 -5.89
N ALA A 163 -1.94 -16.35 -6.98
CA ALA A 163 -0.70 -16.79 -7.60
C ALA A 163 0.06 -15.59 -8.18
N VAL A 164 1.35 -15.78 -8.36
CA VAL A 164 2.17 -14.85 -9.14
C VAL A 164 1.73 -14.91 -10.59
N ASP A 165 1.44 -13.76 -11.20
CA ASP A 165 1.26 -13.67 -12.64
C ASP A 165 2.62 -13.63 -13.33
N PRO A 166 2.96 -14.65 -14.16
CA PRO A 166 4.29 -14.75 -14.75
C PRO A 166 4.57 -13.61 -15.74
N VAL A 167 3.57 -13.11 -16.45
CA VAL A 167 3.73 -12.02 -17.42
C VAL A 167 4.10 -10.72 -16.68
N THR A 168 3.40 -10.41 -15.60
CA THR A 168 3.71 -9.26 -14.76
C THR A 168 5.10 -9.40 -14.13
N LEU A 169 5.44 -10.58 -13.58
CA LEU A 169 6.74 -10.82 -12.98
C LEU A 169 7.89 -10.62 -13.97
N ASP A 170 7.79 -11.19 -15.17
CA ASP A 170 8.83 -11.07 -16.20
C ASP A 170 9.01 -9.60 -16.62
N ALA A 171 7.89 -8.87 -16.76
CA ALA A 171 7.91 -7.44 -17.07
C ALA A 171 8.57 -6.60 -15.96
N GLU A 172 8.23 -6.86 -14.69
CA GLU A 172 8.81 -6.17 -13.54
C GLU A 172 10.31 -6.48 -13.38
N VAL A 173 10.73 -7.73 -13.56
CA VAL A 173 12.15 -8.14 -13.50
C VAL A 173 12.97 -7.48 -14.60
N ALA A 174 12.44 -7.39 -15.82
CA ALA A 174 13.11 -6.78 -16.96
C ALA A 174 13.36 -5.27 -16.74
N HIS A 175 12.54 -4.60 -15.93
CA HIS A 175 12.60 -3.14 -15.69
C HIS A 175 13.05 -2.79 -14.26
N ALA A 176 13.67 -3.73 -13.55
CA ALA A 176 14.05 -3.58 -12.15
C ALA A 176 15.40 -2.89 -11.92
N ASP A 177 16.02 -2.28 -12.92
CA ASP A 177 17.42 -1.77 -12.83
C ASP A 177 17.63 -0.82 -11.66
N ARG A 178 16.69 0.09 -11.39
CA ARG A 178 16.79 0.99 -10.24
C ARG A 178 16.78 0.24 -8.92
N ASN A 179 15.88 -0.73 -8.73
CA ASN A 179 15.83 -1.56 -7.53
C ASN A 179 17.06 -2.46 -7.42
N ARG A 180 17.57 -2.99 -8.55
CA ARG A 180 18.77 -3.81 -8.60
C ARG A 180 20.01 -3.00 -8.20
N GLY A 181 20.17 -1.80 -8.76
CA GLY A 181 21.27 -0.88 -8.39
C GLY A 181 21.22 -0.53 -6.90
N ALA A 182 20.02 -0.19 -6.38
CA ALA A 182 19.82 0.06 -4.96
C ALA A 182 20.19 -1.14 -4.09
N ALA A 183 19.78 -2.35 -4.46
CA ALA A 183 20.07 -3.58 -3.72
C ALA A 183 21.57 -3.89 -3.67
N TYR A 184 22.31 -3.69 -4.77
CA TYR A 184 23.78 -3.86 -4.77
C TYR A 184 24.48 -2.83 -3.88
N LEU A 185 24.05 -1.57 -3.89
CA LEU A 185 24.56 -0.54 -2.96
C LEU A 185 24.27 -0.91 -1.51
N MET A 186 23.05 -1.34 -1.20
CA MET A 186 22.68 -1.79 0.14
C MET A 186 23.50 -2.99 0.60
N ARG A 187 23.77 -3.94 -0.29
CA ARG A 187 24.62 -5.10 0.01
C ARG A 187 26.08 -4.69 0.27
N SER A 188 26.62 -3.74 -0.49
CA SER A 188 28.02 -3.28 -0.33
C SER A 188 28.29 -2.67 1.05
N VAL A 189 27.26 -2.14 1.71
CA VAL A 189 27.35 -1.56 3.06
C VAL A 189 26.74 -2.48 4.15
N GLY A 190 26.47 -3.75 3.82
CA GLY A 190 26.03 -4.76 4.79
C GLY A 190 24.55 -4.69 5.19
N MET A 191 23.69 -3.92 4.48
CA MET A 191 22.25 -3.88 4.76
C MET A 191 21.52 -5.13 4.26
N LEU A 192 21.98 -5.73 3.16
CA LEU A 192 21.49 -7.00 2.64
C LEU A 192 22.56 -8.07 2.79
N HIS A 193 22.15 -9.27 3.22
CA HIS A 193 23.04 -10.39 3.47
C HIS A 193 22.94 -11.47 2.38
N GLY A 194 21.74 -11.68 1.84
CA GLY A 194 21.47 -12.66 0.80
C GLY A 194 21.93 -12.24 -0.60
N GLN A 195 21.71 -13.09 -1.58
CA GLN A 195 21.98 -12.78 -2.98
C GLN A 195 20.99 -11.74 -3.50
N VAL A 196 21.49 -10.68 -4.13
CA VAL A 196 20.67 -9.54 -4.58
C VAL A 196 19.57 -9.99 -5.54
N ASP A 197 19.90 -10.83 -6.52
CA ASP A 197 18.93 -11.25 -7.53
C ASP A 197 17.82 -12.13 -6.92
N ASP A 198 18.12 -12.96 -5.94
CA ASP A 198 17.15 -13.78 -5.22
C ASP A 198 16.19 -12.91 -4.40
N ILE A 199 16.73 -11.94 -3.64
CA ILE A 199 15.95 -11.00 -2.82
C ILE A 199 15.05 -10.15 -3.73
N LEU A 200 15.59 -9.63 -4.82
CA LEU A 200 14.87 -8.78 -5.76
C LEU A 200 13.75 -9.56 -6.46
N ARG A 201 14.03 -10.77 -6.94
CA ARG A 201 13.04 -11.63 -7.57
C ARG A 201 11.93 -12.03 -6.60
N LEU A 202 12.27 -12.35 -5.35
CA LEU A 202 11.29 -12.65 -4.29
C LEU A 202 10.35 -11.45 -4.03
N TYR A 203 10.91 -10.25 -3.95
CA TYR A 203 10.15 -9.01 -3.79
C TYR A 203 9.22 -8.76 -4.99
N LEU A 204 9.75 -8.86 -6.22
CA LEU A 204 8.97 -8.60 -7.44
C LEU A 204 7.89 -9.68 -7.67
N ALA A 205 8.14 -10.94 -7.29
CA ALA A 205 7.15 -12.00 -7.36
C ALA A 205 5.93 -11.70 -6.47
N GLN A 206 6.13 -11.17 -5.26
CA GLN A 206 5.04 -10.75 -4.39
C GLN A 206 4.29 -9.54 -4.94
N CYS A 207 5.00 -8.59 -5.57
CA CYS A 207 4.38 -7.46 -6.27
C CYS A 207 3.48 -7.91 -7.44
N SER A 208 3.82 -9.02 -8.08
CA SER A 208 3.15 -9.59 -9.25
C SER A 208 2.03 -10.57 -8.92
N VAL A 209 1.66 -10.71 -7.64
CA VAL A 209 0.47 -11.48 -7.26
C VAL A 209 -0.77 -10.69 -7.66
N HIS A 210 -1.65 -11.29 -8.47
CA HIS A 210 -2.90 -10.65 -8.86
C HIS A 210 -3.99 -10.90 -7.81
N VAL A 211 -4.69 -9.84 -7.45
CA VAL A 211 -5.80 -9.82 -6.49
C VAL A 211 -6.99 -9.04 -7.05
N THR A 212 -8.17 -9.22 -6.47
CA THR A 212 -9.34 -8.36 -6.67
C THR A 212 -9.51 -7.41 -5.50
N THR A 213 -10.38 -6.40 -5.62
CA THR A 213 -10.71 -5.53 -4.48
C THR A 213 -11.34 -6.31 -3.33
N ALA A 214 -12.11 -7.36 -3.62
CA ALA A 214 -12.70 -8.24 -2.60
C ALA A 214 -11.63 -9.01 -1.82
N SER A 215 -10.63 -9.59 -2.51
CA SER A 215 -9.48 -10.21 -1.85
C SER A 215 -8.73 -9.21 -0.99
N LEU A 216 -8.50 -7.99 -1.52
CA LEU A 216 -7.81 -6.92 -0.82
C LEU A 216 -8.56 -6.47 0.43
N ALA A 217 -9.90 -6.31 0.34
CA ALA A 217 -10.74 -5.97 1.49
C ALA A 217 -10.69 -7.06 2.58
N THR A 218 -10.70 -8.35 2.19
CA THR A 218 -10.56 -9.49 3.12
C THR A 218 -9.20 -9.46 3.82
N MET A 219 -8.12 -9.19 3.08
CA MET A 219 -6.79 -9.02 3.67
C MET A 219 -6.80 -7.90 4.72
N GLY A 220 -7.46 -6.77 4.42
CA GLY A 220 -7.67 -5.68 5.36
C GLY A 220 -8.49 -6.09 6.57
N ALA A 221 -9.59 -6.82 6.38
CA ALA A 221 -10.44 -7.33 7.45
C ALA A 221 -9.71 -8.33 8.35
N THR A 222 -8.80 -9.13 7.78
CA THR A 222 -7.92 -10.00 8.55
C THR A 222 -7.03 -9.22 9.52
N LEU A 223 -6.43 -8.11 9.05
CA LEU A 223 -5.68 -7.21 9.91
C LEU A 223 -6.61 -6.50 10.91
N ALA A 224 -7.77 -5.99 10.47
CA ALA A 224 -8.75 -5.36 11.35
C ALA A 224 -9.22 -6.29 12.48
N ASN A 225 -9.31 -7.60 12.21
CA ASN A 225 -9.68 -8.65 13.17
C ASN A 225 -8.48 -9.17 14.00
N GLY A 226 -7.43 -8.38 14.10
CA GLY A 226 -6.23 -8.70 14.88
C GLY A 226 -5.50 -9.96 14.38
N GLY A 227 -5.48 -10.19 13.07
CA GLY A 227 -4.77 -11.29 12.41
C GLY A 227 -5.56 -12.61 12.33
N ARG A 228 -6.87 -12.57 12.51
CA ARG A 228 -7.79 -13.71 12.26
C ARG A 228 -8.60 -13.41 11.00
N ASN A 229 -8.50 -14.27 10.00
CA ASN A 229 -9.31 -14.14 8.80
C ASN A 229 -10.80 -14.31 9.13
N PRO A 230 -11.68 -13.36 8.77
CA PRO A 230 -13.09 -13.42 9.15
C PRO A 230 -13.88 -14.48 8.38
N ILE A 231 -13.41 -14.94 7.22
CA ILE A 231 -14.08 -15.95 6.40
C ILE A 231 -13.68 -17.37 6.84
N THR A 232 -12.38 -17.63 6.97
CA THR A 232 -11.86 -18.95 7.30
C THR A 232 -11.78 -19.22 8.81
N GLY A 233 -11.83 -18.17 9.63
CA GLY A 233 -11.63 -18.26 11.07
C GLY A 233 -10.19 -18.55 11.47
N THR A 234 -9.27 -18.71 10.54
CA THR A 234 -7.86 -19.03 10.79
C THR A 234 -7.13 -17.84 11.40
N ARG A 235 -6.36 -18.10 12.46
CA ARG A 235 -5.44 -17.10 13.02
C ARG A 235 -4.10 -17.17 12.28
N ILE A 236 -3.77 -16.08 11.60
CA ILE A 236 -2.58 -15.96 10.76
C ILE A 236 -1.45 -15.25 11.52
N LEU A 237 -1.82 -14.19 12.24
CA LEU A 237 -0.88 -13.34 12.98
C LEU A 237 -1.33 -13.14 14.43
N PRO A 238 -0.40 -13.04 15.38
CA PRO A 238 -0.70 -12.57 16.73
C PRO A 238 -1.17 -11.11 16.73
N ARG A 239 -2.14 -10.77 17.58
CA ARG A 239 -2.69 -9.38 17.67
C ARG A 239 -1.63 -8.31 17.88
N ARG A 240 -0.59 -8.61 18.69
CA ARG A 240 0.51 -7.65 18.94
C ARG A 240 1.25 -7.27 17.66
N LEU A 241 1.52 -8.24 16.76
CA LEU A 241 2.23 -7.97 15.52
C LEU A 241 1.36 -7.20 14.54
N VAL A 242 0.05 -7.45 14.53
CA VAL A 242 -0.89 -6.66 13.73
C VAL A 242 -0.89 -5.20 14.16
N ARG A 243 -0.88 -4.91 15.47
CA ARG A 243 -0.74 -3.55 15.98
C ARG A 243 0.51 -2.87 15.42
N ASP A 244 1.64 -3.56 15.45
CA ASP A 244 2.92 -3.03 14.97
C ASP A 244 2.87 -2.78 13.44
N VAL A 245 2.28 -3.69 12.66
CA VAL A 245 2.04 -3.53 11.21
C VAL A 245 1.15 -2.31 10.92
N LEU A 246 0.01 -2.19 11.62
CA LEU A 246 -0.94 -1.10 11.40
C LEU A 246 -0.35 0.27 11.79
N SER A 247 0.50 0.33 12.82
CA SER A 247 1.22 1.55 13.20
C SER A 247 2.11 2.03 12.07
N VAL A 248 2.89 1.14 11.45
CA VAL A 248 3.76 1.49 10.33
C VAL A 248 2.95 1.80 9.06
N MET A 249 1.83 1.11 8.82
CA MET A 249 0.91 1.47 7.73
C MET A 249 0.37 2.89 7.90
N HIS A 250 0.02 3.29 9.13
CA HIS A 250 -0.53 4.62 9.41
C HIS A 250 0.46 5.74 9.10
N THR A 251 1.73 5.56 9.49
CA THR A 251 2.75 6.60 9.36
C THR A 251 3.53 6.57 8.04
N CYS A 252 3.59 5.42 7.35
CA CYS A 252 4.48 5.21 6.21
C CYS A 252 3.79 4.64 4.97
N GLY A 253 2.52 4.23 5.04
CA GLY A 253 1.90 3.42 4.00
C GLY A 253 1.52 4.15 2.71
N MET A 254 1.43 5.49 2.76
CA MET A 254 0.98 6.34 1.65
C MET A 254 2.13 7.15 1.03
N TYR A 255 3.35 6.62 1.07
CA TYR A 255 4.56 7.25 0.53
C TYR A 255 4.86 8.60 1.22
N ASP A 256 5.32 9.61 0.49
CA ASP A 256 5.53 10.98 0.95
C ASP A 256 4.21 11.74 1.24
N TYR A 257 3.07 11.18 0.86
CA TYR A 257 1.72 11.67 1.21
C TYR A 257 1.23 11.19 2.60
N ALA A 258 1.98 10.34 3.31
CA ALA A 258 1.51 9.68 4.53
C ALA A 258 1.12 10.67 5.66
N GLY A 259 1.82 11.78 5.80
CA GLY A 259 1.49 12.82 6.79
C GLY A 259 0.15 13.49 6.50
N TYR A 260 -0.09 13.88 5.24
CA TYR A 260 -1.35 14.47 4.81
C TYR A 260 -2.51 13.47 4.90
N TRP A 261 -2.26 12.20 4.53
CA TRP A 261 -3.21 11.11 4.70
C TRP A 261 -3.62 10.91 6.16
N ALA A 262 -2.66 10.91 7.09
CA ALA A 262 -2.94 10.77 8.51
C ALA A 262 -3.78 11.94 9.05
N PHE A 263 -3.58 13.16 8.52
CA PHE A 263 -4.35 14.34 8.89
C PHE A 263 -5.77 14.34 8.30
N GLU A 264 -5.92 13.96 7.04
CA GLU A 264 -7.18 14.10 6.32
C GLU A 264 -8.07 12.84 6.41
N VAL A 265 -7.46 11.66 6.31
CA VAL A 265 -8.16 10.37 6.27
C VAL A 265 -8.04 9.61 7.58
N GLY A 266 -6.85 9.62 8.18
CA GLY A 266 -6.57 9.07 9.50
C GLY A 266 -6.82 7.56 9.65
N ILE A 267 -6.73 6.80 8.57
CA ILE A 267 -6.93 5.33 8.54
C ILE A 267 -5.59 4.68 8.17
N PRO A 268 -5.10 3.66 8.91
CA PRO A 268 -3.97 2.86 8.45
C PRO A 268 -4.18 2.33 7.04
N ALA A 269 -3.28 2.65 6.10
CA ALA A 269 -3.45 2.26 4.71
C ALA A 269 -2.12 1.91 4.02
N LYS A 270 -2.19 1.25 2.87
CA LYS A 270 -1.07 1.05 1.97
C LYS A 270 -1.49 1.22 0.52
N SER A 271 -0.76 2.07 -0.17
CA SER A 271 -0.92 2.33 -1.60
C SER A 271 -0.03 1.43 -2.45
N GLY A 272 -0.51 1.09 -3.64
CA GLY A 272 0.24 0.42 -4.70
C GLY A 272 0.20 1.22 -5.99
N VAL A 273 1.34 1.36 -6.66
CA VAL A 273 1.49 2.14 -7.91
C VAL A 273 0.60 1.65 -9.08
N GLY A 274 0.00 0.46 -8.96
CA GLY A 274 -1.03 -0.01 -9.91
C GLY A 274 -2.40 0.62 -9.70
N GLY A 275 -2.60 1.44 -8.67
CA GLY A 275 -3.88 2.08 -8.36
C GLY A 275 -4.68 1.42 -7.24
N ALA A 276 -4.08 0.48 -6.51
CA ALA A 276 -4.71 -0.16 -5.35
C ALA A 276 -4.47 0.64 -4.06
N ILE A 277 -5.49 0.71 -3.20
CA ILE A 277 -5.36 1.13 -1.80
C ILE A 277 -5.99 0.06 -0.91
N LEU A 278 -5.19 -0.45 0.03
CA LEU A 278 -5.65 -1.24 1.17
C LEU A 278 -5.78 -0.31 2.38
N ALA A 279 -6.97 -0.18 2.96
CA ALA A 279 -7.17 0.55 4.20
C ALA A 279 -7.79 -0.36 5.28
N VAL A 280 -7.46 -0.11 6.54
CA VAL A 280 -7.82 -0.98 7.66
C VAL A 280 -8.42 -0.16 8.80
N ILE A 281 -9.63 -0.49 9.19
CA ILE A 281 -10.27 0.09 10.36
C ILE A 281 -10.22 -0.94 11.50
N PRO A 282 -9.30 -0.78 12.47
CA PRO A 282 -9.09 -1.75 13.53
C PRO A 282 -10.39 -2.08 14.27
N GLY A 283 -10.66 -3.38 14.44
CA GLY A 283 -11.85 -3.88 15.13
C GLY A 283 -13.17 -3.75 14.35
N LYS A 284 -13.13 -3.30 13.07
CA LYS A 284 -14.35 -3.09 12.28
C LYS A 284 -14.30 -3.75 10.91
N LEU A 285 -13.41 -3.30 10.01
CA LEU A 285 -13.44 -3.71 8.60
C LEU A 285 -12.13 -3.43 7.86
N GLY A 286 -11.98 -4.04 6.70
CA GLY A 286 -10.99 -3.73 5.68
C GLY A 286 -11.65 -3.12 4.44
N ILE A 287 -10.94 -2.23 3.77
CA ILE A 287 -11.36 -1.59 2.51
C ILE A 287 -10.30 -1.90 1.46
N GLY A 288 -10.75 -2.36 0.30
CA GLY A 288 -9.95 -2.49 -0.91
C GLY A 288 -10.51 -1.56 -1.98
N VAL A 289 -9.69 -0.65 -2.50
CA VAL A 289 -10.06 0.20 -3.65
C VAL A 289 -9.09 -0.05 -4.77
N TYR A 290 -9.60 -0.05 -6.00
CA TYR A 290 -8.78 -0.10 -7.20
C TYR A 290 -9.25 0.92 -8.22
N SER A 291 -8.37 1.83 -8.63
CA SER A 291 -8.53 2.70 -9.78
C SER A 291 -7.14 3.18 -10.24
N PRO A 292 -6.74 2.91 -11.50
CA PRO A 292 -5.36 3.05 -11.95
C PRO A 292 -4.83 4.48 -12.08
N GLY A 293 -5.70 5.51 -12.16
CA GLY A 293 -5.27 6.91 -12.25
C GLY A 293 -4.59 7.38 -10.96
N LEU A 294 -3.31 7.76 -11.06
CA LEU A 294 -2.44 8.13 -9.94
C LEU A 294 -2.18 9.63 -9.91
N ASP A 295 -2.07 10.17 -8.69
CA ASP A 295 -1.58 11.52 -8.42
C ASP A 295 -0.04 11.64 -8.54
N GLY A 296 0.50 12.83 -8.28
CA GLY A 296 1.93 13.11 -8.31
C GLY A 296 2.74 12.30 -7.28
N HIS A 297 2.12 11.78 -6.22
CA HIS A 297 2.73 10.93 -5.21
C HIS A 297 2.68 9.44 -5.54
N GLY A 298 1.96 9.05 -6.60
CA GLY A 298 1.77 7.64 -7.00
C GLY A 298 0.62 6.94 -6.30
N ASN A 299 -0.33 7.67 -5.74
CA ASN A 299 -1.53 7.14 -5.08
C ASN A 299 -2.75 7.24 -6.01
N SER A 300 -3.67 6.29 -5.90
CA SER A 300 -4.93 6.31 -6.65
C SER A 300 -5.78 7.55 -6.30
N VAL A 301 -6.04 8.43 -7.28
CA VAL A 301 -6.84 9.64 -7.11
C VAL A 301 -8.25 9.30 -6.60
N ARG A 302 -8.96 8.38 -7.29
CA ARG A 302 -10.28 7.94 -6.85
C ARG A 302 -10.21 7.19 -5.51
N GLY A 303 -9.14 6.40 -5.29
CA GLY A 303 -8.94 5.67 -4.05
C GLY A 303 -8.79 6.60 -2.83
N ILE A 304 -8.07 7.72 -2.96
CA ILE A 304 -7.97 8.75 -1.91
C ILE A 304 -9.35 9.34 -1.64
N ARG A 305 -10.10 9.75 -2.68
CA ARG A 305 -11.44 10.33 -2.55
C ARG A 305 -12.40 9.37 -1.80
N VAL A 306 -12.38 8.08 -2.15
CA VAL A 306 -13.18 7.04 -1.47
C VAL A 306 -12.84 6.98 0.01
N CYS A 307 -11.56 6.83 0.35
CA CYS A 307 -11.15 6.66 1.74
C CYS A 307 -11.41 7.91 2.59
N ARG A 308 -11.23 9.11 2.02
CA ARG A 308 -11.56 10.38 2.67
C ARG A 308 -13.04 10.44 3.04
N GLU A 309 -13.91 10.19 2.07
CA GLU A 309 -15.35 10.28 2.31
C GLU A 309 -15.89 9.20 3.24
N LEU A 310 -15.35 7.98 3.15
CA LEU A 310 -15.70 6.94 4.11
C LEU A 310 -15.23 7.32 5.52
N SER A 311 -14.05 7.91 5.64
CA SER A 311 -13.54 8.38 6.94
C SER A 311 -14.43 9.47 7.54
N GLU A 312 -14.76 10.50 6.76
CA GLU A 312 -15.60 11.62 7.23
C GLU A 312 -17.03 11.16 7.55
N ARG A 313 -17.69 10.47 6.60
CA ARG A 313 -19.11 10.11 6.73
C ARG A 313 -19.40 9.04 7.77
N LEU A 314 -18.43 8.19 8.06
CA LEU A 314 -18.60 7.08 9.01
C LEU A 314 -17.80 7.26 10.31
N GLY A 315 -17.12 8.40 10.48
CA GLY A 315 -16.29 8.67 11.65
C GLY A 315 -15.20 7.63 11.84
N LEU A 316 -14.47 7.27 10.75
CA LEU A 316 -13.47 6.19 10.78
C LEU A 316 -12.06 6.66 11.08
N HIS A 317 -11.84 7.96 11.18
CA HIS A 317 -10.55 8.53 11.54
C HIS A 317 -10.12 8.01 12.93
N VAL A 318 -8.88 7.52 13.06
CA VAL A 318 -8.41 6.89 14.32
C VAL A 318 -8.48 7.81 15.55
N PHE A 319 -8.49 9.12 15.34
CA PHE A 319 -8.64 10.13 16.39
C PHE A 319 -10.04 10.72 16.48
N ALA A 320 -11.00 10.22 15.71
CA ALA A 320 -12.38 10.68 15.85
C ALA A 320 -12.93 10.24 17.21
N THR A 321 -13.54 11.17 17.94
CA THR A 321 -14.36 10.84 19.09
C THR A 321 -15.65 10.17 18.61
N PRO A 322 -16.10 9.07 19.23
CA PRO A 322 -17.37 8.48 18.89
C PRO A 322 -18.48 9.52 19.09
N ASP A 323 -19.10 9.95 17.99
CA ASP A 323 -20.34 10.69 18.04
C ASP A 323 -21.47 9.67 17.99
N GLU A 324 -22.30 9.61 19.02
CA GLU A 324 -23.43 8.67 19.10
C GLU A 324 -24.36 8.85 17.90
N ASP A 325 -24.36 10.02 17.27
CA ASP A 325 -25.16 10.37 16.11
C ASP A 325 -24.46 10.17 14.75
N ALA A 326 -23.14 9.96 14.68
CA ALA A 326 -22.38 9.87 13.41
C ALA A 326 -22.85 8.73 12.49
N LEU A 327 -23.40 7.65 13.06
CA LEU A 327 -24.07 6.57 12.29
C LEU A 327 -25.49 6.93 11.84
N LEU A 328 -26.05 8.04 12.31
CA LEU A 328 -27.45 8.42 12.14
C LEU A 328 -27.66 9.75 11.40
N THR A 329 -26.66 10.64 11.38
CA THR A 329 -26.79 11.94 10.74
C THR A 329 -26.62 11.88 9.22
N THR A 330 -27.66 12.33 8.53
CA THR A 330 -27.68 12.64 7.09
C THR A 330 -27.18 14.06 6.80
N ALA A 331 -26.36 14.64 7.66
CA ALA A 331 -25.81 15.96 7.43
C ALA A 331 -24.86 15.93 6.23
N SER A 332 -25.19 16.73 5.22
CA SER A 332 -24.29 17.01 4.09
C SER A 332 -22.97 17.54 4.62
N PRO A 333 -21.82 17.05 4.13
CA PRO A 333 -20.55 17.63 4.50
C PRO A 333 -20.54 19.10 4.10
N SER A 334 -20.19 19.98 5.05
CA SER A 334 -19.90 21.36 4.72
C SER A 334 -18.81 21.34 3.63
N GLN A 335 -19.05 22.03 2.52
CA GLN A 335 -18.05 22.25 1.49
C GLN A 335 -16.89 23.03 2.11
N ARG A 336 -15.95 22.33 2.70
CA ARG A 336 -14.62 22.91 2.90
C ARG A 336 -14.00 22.98 1.52
N ALA A 337 -13.90 24.20 1.00
CA ALA A 337 -13.13 24.47 -0.18
C ALA A 337 -11.73 23.85 0.03
N VAL A 338 -11.37 22.91 -0.82
CA VAL A 338 -10.00 22.39 -0.87
C VAL A 338 -9.14 23.60 -1.18
N PRO A 339 -8.18 23.98 -0.30
CA PRO A 339 -7.23 25.01 -0.67
C PRO A 339 -6.53 24.53 -1.95
N PRO A 340 -6.28 25.41 -2.93
CA PRO A 340 -5.55 25.04 -4.12
C PRO A 340 -4.23 24.43 -3.67
N SER A 341 -3.86 23.31 -4.29
CA SER A 341 -2.57 22.66 -4.07
C SER A 341 -1.48 23.74 -4.23
N VAL A 342 -0.81 24.07 -3.14
CA VAL A 342 0.38 24.90 -3.22
C VAL A 342 1.43 23.98 -3.82
N GLU A 343 1.61 24.08 -5.14
CA GLU A 343 2.79 23.53 -5.77
C GLU A 343 4.00 24.15 -5.09
N PRO A 344 4.91 23.37 -4.52
CA PRO A 344 6.20 23.93 -4.13
C PRO A 344 6.85 24.38 -5.43
N GLU A 345 7.05 25.70 -5.60
CA GLU A 345 7.95 26.22 -6.62
C GLU A 345 9.30 25.53 -6.41
N LEU A 346 9.64 24.63 -7.33
CA LEU A 346 10.98 24.08 -7.39
C LEU A 346 11.93 25.24 -7.58
N PRO A 347 12.93 25.42 -6.71
CA PRO A 347 13.96 26.43 -6.96
C PRO A 347 14.57 26.16 -8.33
N PRO A 348 14.90 27.20 -9.12
CA PRO A 348 15.52 27.03 -10.43
C PRO A 348 16.74 26.13 -10.28
N ALA A 349 16.89 25.19 -11.20
CA ALA A 349 18.03 24.28 -11.24
C ALA A 349 19.32 25.11 -11.18
N THR A 350 19.96 25.11 -10.02
CA THR A 350 21.30 25.67 -9.89
C THR A 350 22.21 24.74 -10.67
N GLU A 351 22.73 25.21 -11.81
CA GLU A 351 23.78 24.53 -12.53
C GLU A 351 24.92 24.22 -11.55
N LEU A 352 25.13 22.96 -11.27
CA LEU A 352 26.34 22.46 -10.64
C LEU A 352 27.46 22.63 -11.65
N THR A 353 28.06 23.83 -11.68
CA THR A 353 29.39 24.01 -12.26
C THR A 353 30.36 23.18 -11.40
N MET A 354 30.80 22.09 -11.96
CA MET A 354 31.96 21.35 -11.43
C MET A 354 33.18 22.28 -11.59
N GLU A 355 33.56 22.94 -10.51
CA GLU A 355 34.91 23.53 -10.41
C GLU A 355 35.90 22.35 -10.35
N THR A 356 36.52 22.11 -11.51
CA THR A 356 37.78 21.35 -11.59
C THR A 356 38.90 22.31 -11.18
N ASP A 357 39.28 22.28 -9.93
CA ASP A 357 40.51 22.93 -9.51
C ASP A 357 41.41 22.00 -8.68
N ALA A 358 42.50 21.70 -9.35
CA ALA A 358 43.86 21.57 -8.85
C ALA A 358 44.15 20.54 -7.72
N VAL A 359 44.43 19.31 -8.12
CA VAL A 359 45.47 18.55 -7.46
C VAL A 359 46.80 18.78 -8.21
N ALA A 360 47.55 19.76 -7.74
CA ALA A 360 48.99 19.86 -8.00
C ALA A 360 49.68 20.46 -6.76
N ARG A 361 50.66 19.65 -6.23
CA ARG A 361 51.71 19.99 -5.27
C ARG A 361 51.36 19.85 -3.77
N HIS A 362 51.72 18.76 -3.16
CA HIS A 362 52.96 18.41 -2.44
C HIS A 362 52.91 16.96 -2.01
#